data_40bf19ae10dc6a24979cb8b1336a7d65
#
_entry.id   40bf19ae10dc6a24979cb8b1336a7d65
#
_cell.length_a   1.000
_cell.length_b   1.000
_cell.length_c   1.000
_cell.angle_alpha   90.00
_cell.angle_beta   90.00
_cell.angle_gamma   90.00
#
_symmetry.space_group_name_H-M   'P 1'
#
loop_
_entity.id
_entity.type
_entity.pdbx_description
1 polymer ?
#
loop_
_entity_poly.entity_id
_entity_poly.type
_entity_poly.pdbx_seq_one_letter_code
_entity_poly.pdbx_strand_id
1 'polypeptide(L)'
;YLFHPRAATADTLDLPFVEGMHANRDPYTDATLAQAIREGIGSDGKPLSYLMPRYKLDDAGMSELITYLKRLSPGAVPGVSPSVLHFATIVTPDADPVKRQGVLDVLEKFFIDKNHYVRAESPRLHSSRRMMFKVNRHWELHVWQLTGAPETWEKQLHEKLAGQPVFAVISGIGGKTWAPVHRFCEEAALPCIFPNVDLPVVRENDFDSLYLSKGVLLEAELIAHALKARRENLPVHRVVQVLRAGDVGEEAAAAVAAALRDDGL
;
A
#
# COMPACT_ATOMS: atom_id res chain seq x y z
N TYR A 1 8.62 20.12 -1.88
CA TYR A 1 8.65 20.65 -3.27
C TYR A 1 7.59 21.72 -3.56
N LEU A 2 6.51 21.85 -2.82
CA LEU A 2 5.47 22.85 -3.05
C LEU A 2 5.86 24.24 -2.50
N PHE A 3 6.52 24.27 -1.35
CA PHE A 3 6.78 25.50 -0.59
C PHE A 3 8.25 25.94 -0.59
N HIS A 4 9.18 25.07 -0.93
CA HIS A 4 10.61 25.42 -0.93
C HIS A 4 11.19 25.29 -2.33
N PRO A 5 11.87 26.31 -2.82
CA PRO A 5 12.72 26.15 -3.97
C PRO A 5 13.78 25.11 -3.60
N ARG A 6 14.00 24.15 -4.46
CA ARG A 6 15.04 23.15 -4.27
C ARG A 6 16.37 23.89 -4.26
N ALA A 7 17.02 24.01 -3.11
CA ALA A 7 18.42 24.37 -3.10
C ALA A 7 19.16 23.31 -3.93
N ALA A 8 19.88 23.73 -4.94
CA ALA A 8 20.76 22.87 -5.72
C ALA A 8 21.85 22.36 -4.77
N THR A 9 21.62 21.23 -4.13
CA THR A 9 22.67 20.51 -3.43
C THR A 9 23.36 19.62 -4.45
N ALA A 10 24.68 19.55 -4.39
CA ALA A 10 25.54 18.83 -5.33
C ALA A 10 25.22 17.33 -5.49
N ASP A 11 24.37 16.77 -4.61
CA ASP A 11 23.90 15.38 -4.63
C ASP A 11 22.59 15.17 -5.40
N THR A 12 21.97 16.20 -5.93
CA THR A 12 20.90 16.00 -6.88
C THR A 12 21.53 15.62 -8.19
N LEU A 13 21.36 14.35 -8.59
CA LEU A 13 21.69 13.87 -9.93
C LEU A 13 21.67 15.02 -10.92
N ASP A 14 22.85 15.32 -11.49
CA ASP A 14 23.08 16.28 -12.56
C ASP A 14 22.29 15.84 -13.80
N LEU A 15 20.98 15.94 -13.72
CA LEU A 15 20.09 15.75 -14.84
C LEU A 15 19.76 17.15 -15.35
N PRO A 16 20.36 17.59 -16.46
CA PRO A 16 20.12 18.92 -17.06
C PRO A 16 18.64 19.22 -17.27
N PHE A 17 17.84 18.17 -17.29
CA PHE A 17 16.41 18.19 -17.45
C PHE A 17 15.64 18.60 -16.17
N VAL A 18 16.16 18.26 -15.00
CA VAL A 18 15.52 18.60 -13.71
C VAL A 18 15.67 20.11 -13.45
N GLU A 19 16.77 20.70 -13.82
CA GLU A 19 16.99 22.16 -13.76
C GLU A 19 16.00 22.92 -14.64
N GLY A 20 15.79 22.50 -15.88
CA GLY A 20 14.89 23.17 -16.82
C GLY A 20 13.40 23.08 -16.41
N MET A 21 12.99 22.07 -15.65
CA MET A 21 11.60 21.93 -15.18
C MET A 21 11.31 22.73 -13.89
N HIS A 22 12.32 23.02 -13.09
CA HIS A 22 12.15 23.76 -11.83
C HIS A 22 12.37 25.26 -11.97
N ALA A 23 12.98 25.70 -13.06
CA ALA A 23 13.39 27.10 -13.26
C ALA A 23 12.25 28.07 -13.57
N ASN A 24 11.03 27.58 -13.86
CA ASN A 24 9.98 28.42 -14.44
C ASN A 24 8.72 28.58 -13.59
N ARG A 25 8.73 28.15 -12.31
CA ARG A 25 7.57 28.33 -11.46
C ARG A 25 7.96 28.72 -10.05
N ASP A 26 7.40 29.84 -9.58
CA ASP A 26 7.58 30.28 -8.21
C ASP A 26 7.02 29.26 -7.21
N PRO A 27 7.64 29.12 -6.02
CA PRO A 27 7.10 28.31 -4.95
C PRO A 27 5.68 28.74 -4.61
N TYR A 28 4.83 27.78 -4.25
CA TYR A 28 3.50 28.11 -3.79
C TYR A 28 3.54 28.78 -2.42
N THR A 29 2.81 29.88 -2.30
CA THR A 29 2.32 30.40 -1.03
C THR A 29 1.02 29.70 -0.64
N ASP A 30 0.54 29.87 0.59
CA ASP A 30 -0.75 29.29 1.03
C ASP A 30 -1.90 29.76 0.12
N ALA A 31 -1.89 31.04 -0.23
CA ALA A 31 -2.90 31.64 -1.10
C ALA A 31 -2.86 31.06 -2.52
N THR A 32 -1.67 30.99 -3.13
CA THR A 32 -1.55 30.47 -4.49
C THR A 32 -1.75 28.95 -4.55
N LEU A 33 -1.47 28.21 -3.46
CA LEU A 33 -1.79 26.79 -3.37
C LEU A 33 -3.29 26.57 -3.23
N ALA A 34 -3.97 27.35 -2.40
CA ALA A 34 -5.42 27.31 -2.31
C ALA A 34 -6.09 27.61 -3.65
N GLN A 35 -5.59 28.59 -4.38
CA GLN A 35 -6.06 28.91 -5.73
C GLN A 35 -5.82 27.77 -6.70
N ALA A 36 -4.66 27.13 -6.67
CA ALA A 36 -4.35 25.97 -7.52
C ALA A 36 -5.31 24.80 -7.26
N ILE A 37 -5.64 24.54 -6.01
CA ILE A 37 -6.54 23.45 -5.61
C ILE A 37 -8.00 23.74 -5.98
N ARG A 38 -8.46 24.98 -5.79
CA ARG A 38 -9.85 25.39 -6.07
C ARG A 38 -10.11 25.68 -7.54
N GLU A 39 -9.20 26.43 -8.18
CA GLU A 39 -9.43 27.03 -9.49
C GLU A 39 -8.56 26.38 -10.59
N GLY A 40 -7.51 25.67 -10.22
CA GLY A 40 -6.56 25.09 -11.16
C GLY A 40 -5.64 26.13 -11.80
N ILE A 41 -5.26 27.16 -11.04
CA ILE A 41 -4.31 28.21 -11.47
C ILE A 41 -2.99 27.98 -10.73
N GLY A 42 -1.90 27.84 -11.47
CA GLY A 42 -0.57 27.64 -10.89
C GLY A 42 -0.01 28.89 -10.21
N SER A 43 1.09 28.74 -9.46
CA SER A 43 1.76 29.86 -8.77
C SER A 43 2.26 30.94 -9.74
N ASP A 44 2.44 30.61 -11.01
CA ASP A 44 2.80 31.50 -12.10
C ASP A 44 1.58 32.16 -12.82
N GLY A 45 0.38 31.98 -12.27
CA GLY A 45 -0.87 32.52 -12.83
C GLY A 45 -1.38 31.77 -14.05
N LYS A 46 -0.73 30.68 -14.49
CA LYS A 46 -1.16 29.90 -15.65
C LYS A 46 -2.13 28.79 -15.27
N PRO A 47 -3.08 28.45 -16.15
CA PRO A 47 -3.99 27.33 -15.89
C PRO A 47 -3.21 26.01 -15.85
N LEU A 48 -3.51 25.20 -14.81
CA LEU A 48 -3.03 23.82 -14.68
C LEU A 48 -3.78 22.91 -15.64
N SER A 49 -3.26 21.69 -15.85
CA SER A 49 -3.89 20.69 -16.70
C SER A 49 -5.37 20.51 -16.34
N TYR A 50 -6.23 20.39 -17.36
CA TYR A 50 -7.66 20.13 -17.20
C TYR A 50 -7.95 18.77 -16.52
N LEU A 51 -7.00 17.85 -16.55
CA LEU A 51 -7.07 16.55 -15.86
C LEU A 51 -6.85 16.66 -14.35
N MET A 52 -6.33 17.79 -13.86
CA MET A 52 -6.15 18.00 -12.43
C MET A 52 -7.52 18.27 -11.79
N PRO A 53 -7.95 17.45 -10.82
CA PRO A 53 -9.22 17.68 -10.14
C PRO A 53 -9.19 18.99 -9.36
N ARG A 54 -10.34 19.65 -9.30
CA ARG A 54 -10.57 20.89 -8.53
C ARG A 54 -11.49 20.59 -7.37
N TYR A 55 -11.09 21.05 -6.19
CA TYR A 55 -11.79 20.73 -4.94
C TYR A 55 -12.47 21.98 -4.39
N LYS A 56 -13.78 21.89 -4.17
CA LYS A 56 -14.58 22.94 -3.52
C LYS A 56 -14.51 22.73 -2.01
N LEU A 57 -13.44 23.21 -1.39
CA LEU A 57 -13.26 23.21 0.05
C LEU A 57 -13.59 24.59 0.59
N ASP A 58 -14.22 24.67 1.77
CA ASP A 58 -14.34 25.89 2.54
C ASP A 58 -12.96 26.36 3.07
N ASP A 59 -12.91 27.50 3.72
CA ASP A 59 -11.63 28.07 4.16
C ASP A 59 -11.01 27.26 5.30
N ALA A 60 -11.82 26.64 6.16
CA ALA A 60 -11.34 25.79 7.23
C ALA A 60 -10.70 24.50 6.68
N GLY A 61 -11.39 23.75 5.83
CA GLY A 61 -10.89 22.54 5.18
C GLY A 61 -9.68 22.81 4.29
N MET A 62 -9.63 23.97 3.61
CA MET A 62 -8.45 24.38 2.84
C MET A 62 -7.24 24.64 3.73
N SER A 63 -7.42 25.30 4.86
CA SER A 63 -6.36 25.58 5.83
C SER A 63 -5.81 24.29 6.44
N GLU A 64 -6.69 23.35 6.78
CA GLU A 64 -6.30 22.02 7.27
C GLU A 64 -5.51 21.24 6.22
N LEU A 65 -5.98 21.20 4.98
CA LEU A 65 -5.29 20.54 3.87
C LEU A 65 -3.89 21.14 3.63
N ILE A 66 -3.78 22.47 3.61
CA ILE A 66 -2.48 23.15 3.43
C ILE A 66 -1.54 22.84 4.60
N THR A 67 -2.07 22.83 5.83
CA THR A 67 -1.28 22.44 7.01
C THR A 67 -0.77 21.02 6.92
N TYR A 68 -1.61 20.09 6.47
CA TYR A 68 -1.22 18.71 6.21
C TYR A 68 -0.13 18.62 5.12
N LEU A 69 -0.33 19.28 3.98
CA LEU A 69 0.65 19.30 2.89
C LEU A 69 2.01 19.87 3.30
N LYS A 70 2.03 20.87 4.20
CA LYS A 70 3.28 21.42 4.76
C LYS A 70 4.01 20.41 5.66
N ARG A 71 3.27 19.51 6.32
CA ARG A 71 3.83 18.44 7.14
C ARG A 71 4.36 17.27 6.32
N LEU A 72 3.92 17.13 5.06
CA LEU A 72 4.49 16.15 4.14
C LEU A 72 5.95 16.54 3.86
N SER A 73 6.82 16.12 4.76
CA SER A 73 8.24 16.46 4.71
C SER A 73 8.91 15.84 3.48
N PRO A 74 9.84 16.55 2.82
CA PRO A 74 10.81 15.95 1.91
C PRO A 74 11.91 15.16 2.66
N GLY A 75 11.67 14.78 3.92
CA GLY A 75 12.59 13.96 4.70
C GLY A 75 12.90 12.64 4.01
N ALA A 76 14.00 12.02 4.38
CA ALA A 76 14.39 10.72 3.86
C ALA A 76 13.25 9.71 4.11
N VAL A 77 12.68 9.17 3.04
CA VAL A 77 11.67 8.13 3.13
C VAL A 77 12.37 6.84 3.56
N PRO A 78 11.91 6.15 4.61
CA PRO A 78 12.52 4.90 5.04
C PRO A 78 12.65 3.91 3.89
N GLY A 79 13.76 3.19 3.81
CA GLY A 79 14.02 2.22 2.75
C GLY A 79 14.23 2.79 1.35
N VAL A 80 14.38 4.11 1.21
CA VAL A 80 14.61 4.77 -0.09
C VAL A 80 15.96 5.46 -0.09
N SER A 81 16.84 5.02 -0.98
CA SER A 81 18.11 5.69 -1.30
C SER A 81 18.09 6.26 -2.72
N PRO A 82 19.07 7.04 -3.14
CA PRO A 82 19.18 7.49 -4.53
C PRO A 82 19.21 6.35 -5.56
N SER A 83 19.81 5.21 -5.20
CA SER A 83 20.05 4.08 -6.11
C SER A 83 19.24 2.82 -5.78
N VAL A 84 18.74 2.69 -4.55
CA VAL A 84 18.05 1.46 -4.09
C VAL A 84 16.72 1.79 -3.44
N LEU A 85 15.76 0.92 -3.67
CA LEU A 85 14.46 0.89 -3.02
C LEU A 85 14.30 -0.46 -2.32
N HIS A 86 14.24 -0.43 -0.99
CA HIS A 86 14.12 -1.62 -0.16
C HIS A 86 12.66 -1.96 0.10
N PHE A 87 12.31 -3.23 -0.12
CA PHE A 87 11.00 -3.79 0.21
C PHE A 87 11.19 -4.96 1.16
N ALA A 88 10.16 -5.26 1.95
CA ALA A 88 10.11 -6.50 2.70
C ALA A 88 8.92 -7.36 2.25
N THR A 89 9.03 -8.67 2.47
CA THR A 89 7.89 -9.58 2.54
C THR A 89 7.93 -10.30 3.88
N ILE A 90 6.80 -10.41 4.56
CA ILE A 90 6.69 -11.03 5.88
C ILE A 90 6.10 -12.41 5.72
N VAL A 91 6.75 -13.40 6.36
CA VAL A 91 6.32 -14.80 6.34
C VAL A 91 6.04 -15.24 7.77
N THR A 92 4.80 -15.62 8.05
CA THR A 92 4.40 -16.15 9.36
C THR A 92 4.60 -17.67 9.45
N PRO A 93 4.79 -18.24 10.65
CA PRO A 93 4.99 -19.68 10.82
C PRO A 93 3.80 -20.55 10.40
N ASP A 94 2.58 -20.00 10.39
CA ASP A 94 1.35 -20.68 10.00
C ASP A 94 1.06 -20.61 8.48
N ALA A 95 1.96 -20.01 7.71
CA ALA A 95 1.84 -19.95 6.26
C ALA A 95 1.98 -21.35 5.63
N ASP A 96 1.11 -21.68 4.68
CA ASP A 96 1.19 -22.92 3.92
C ASP A 96 2.54 -23.01 3.17
N PRO A 97 3.30 -24.11 3.33
CA PRO A 97 4.63 -24.22 2.76
C PRO A 97 4.67 -24.14 1.24
N VAL A 98 3.66 -24.65 0.54
CA VAL A 98 3.58 -24.65 -0.92
C VAL A 98 3.28 -23.24 -1.42
N LYS A 99 2.29 -22.57 -0.82
CA LYS A 99 1.98 -21.16 -1.10
C LYS A 99 3.20 -20.27 -0.83
N ARG A 100 3.86 -20.47 0.32
CA ARG A 100 5.06 -19.72 0.70
C ARG A 100 6.15 -19.83 -0.37
N GLN A 101 6.50 -21.05 -0.78
CA GLN A 101 7.56 -21.26 -1.77
C GLN A 101 7.17 -20.62 -3.10
N GLY A 102 5.95 -20.86 -3.59
CA GLY A 102 5.49 -20.29 -4.86
C GLY A 102 5.48 -18.77 -4.90
N VAL A 103 5.04 -18.11 -3.81
CA VAL A 103 5.04 -16.64 -3.72
C VAL A 103 6.45 -16.09 -3.67
N LEU A 104 7.36 -16.71 -2.89
CA LEU A 104 8.75 -16.26 -2.83
C LEU A 104 9.46 -16.41 -4.16
N ASP A 105 9.30 -17.54 -4.86
CA ASP A 105 9.88 -17.76 -6.18
C ASP A 105 9.42 -16.70 -7.20
N VAL A 106 8.13 -16.36 -7.17
CA VAL A 106 7.56 -15.31 -8.04
C VAL A 106 8.12 -13.94 -7.70
N LEU A 107 8.19 -13.59 -6.41
CA LEU A 107 8.71 -12.29 -5.96
C LEU A 107 10.19 -12.15 -6.34
N GLU A 108 11.02 -13.14 -6.03
CA GLU A 108 12.44 -13.12 -6.36
C GLU A 108 12.67 -12.95 -7.86
N LYS A 109 11.94 -13.73 -8.66
CA LYS A 109 12.02 -13.62 -10.12
C LYS A 109 11.57 -12.26 -10.62
N PHE A 110 10.47 -11.73 -10.09
CA PHE A 110 9.98 -10.39 -10.44
C PHE A 110 11.02 -9.30 -10.14
N PHE A 111 11.67 -9.36 -8.98
CA PHE A 111 12.71 -8.40 -8.61
C PHE A 111 13.95 -8.52 -9.52
N ILE A 112 14.36 -9.75 -9.87
CA ILE A 112 15.45 -10.00 -10.82
C ILE A 112 15.10 -9.40 -12.19
N ASP A 113 13.93 -9.71 -12.73
CA ASP A 113 13.48 -9.22 -14.03
C ASP A 113 13.35 -7.69 -14.03
N LYS A 114 12.78 -7.10 -12.98
CA LYS A 114 12.69 -5.66 -12.81
C LYS A 114 14.07 -4.99 -12.83
N ASN A 115 15.05 -5.56 -12.14
CA ASN A 115 16.40 -5.02 -12.06
C ASN A 115 17.16 -5.22 -13.39
N HIS A 116 16.94 -6.31 -14.12
CA HIS A 116 17.49 -6.51 -15.47
C HIS A 116 16.91 -5.50 -16.46
N TYR A 117 15.63 -5.22 -16.38
CA TYR A 117 14.98 -4.21 -17.22
C TYR A 117 15.56 -2.82 -17.02
N VAL A 118 15.83 -2.44 -15.76
CA VAL A 118 16.50 -1.20 -15.40
C VAL A 118 17.90 -1.10 -16.05
N ARG A 119 18.68 -2.18 -16.02
CA ARG A 119 20.01 -2.23 -16.65
C ARG A 119 19.96 -2.11 -18.18
N ALA A 120 18.99 -2.77 -18.80
CA ALA A 120 18.86 -2.79 -20.26
C ALA A 120 18.41 -1.42 -20.83
N GLU A 121 17.66 -0.63 -20.06
CA GLU A 121 17.19 0.68 -20.48
C GLU A 121 18.21 1.81 -20.26
N SER A 122 19.14 1.65 -19.33
CA SER A 122 20.12 2.67 -18.96
C SER A 122 20.97 3.19 -20.15
N PRO A 123 21.44 2.35 -21.10
CA PRO A 123 22.21 2.83 -22.24
C PRO A 123 21.40 3.48 -23.36
N ARG A 124 20.08 3.27 -23.39
CA ARG A 124 19.19 3.73 -24.48
C ARG A 124 18.54 5.09 -24.22
N LEU A 125 18.75 5.66 -23.06
CA LEU A 125 18.10 6.90 -22.60
C LEU A 125 18.88 8.16 -23.05
N HIS A 126 19.13 8.29 -24.36
CA HIS A 126 19.67 9.56 -24.89
C HIS A 126 18.57 10.59 -25.23
N SER A 127 17.31 10.31 -24.93
CA SER A 127 16.22 11.26 -25.12
C SER A 127 15.88 11.96 -23.81
N SER A 128 16.16 13.24 -23.72
CA SER A 128 15.85 14.11 -22.56
C SER A 128 14.38 14.07 -22.13
N ARG A 129 13.44 13.82 -23.05
CA ARG A 129 12.01 13.68 -22.74
C ARG A 129 11.65 12.37 -22.00
N ARG A 130 12.39 11.28 -22.21
CA ARG A 130 12.14 9.99 -21.51
C ARG A 130 12.80 9.91 -20.13
N MET A 131 13.85 10.68 -19.89
CA MET A 131 14.51 10.73 -18.57
C MET A 131 13.64 11.39 -17.49
N MET A 132 12.61 12.14 -17.88
CA MET A 132 11.76 12.93 -17.00
C MET A 132 11.06 12.15 -15.91
N PHE A 133 10.82 10.85 -16.11
CA PHE A 133 9.98 10.02 -15.22
C PHE A 133 10.66 8.74 -14.71
N LYS A 134 11.93 8.52 -15.04
CA LYS A 134 12.63 7.27 -14.68
C LYS A 134 13.74 7.50 -13.69
N VAL A 135 13.41 7.52 -12.42
CA VAL A 135 14.41 7.24 -11.39
C VAL A 135 14.54 5.72 -11.33
N ASN A 136 15.52 5.18 -12.04
CA ASN A 136 15.79 3.76 -12.09
C ASN A 136 16.52 3.32 -10.82
N ARG A 137 15.78 3.10 -9.72
CA ARG A 137 16.33 2.49 -8.52
C ARG A 137 16.39 0.97 -8.66
N HIS A 138 17.44 0.36 -8.16
CA HIS A 138 17.50 -1.06 -7.94
C HIS A 138 16.49 -1.45 -6.85
N TRP A 139 15.75 -2.51 -7.04
CA TRP A 139 14.79 -3.00 -6.05
C TRP A 139 15.41 -4.16 -5.28
N GLU A 140 15.36 -4.07 -3.96
CA GLU A 140 15.90 -5.09 -3.06
C GLU A 140 14.79 -5.65 -2.18
N LEU A 141 14.65 -6.98 -2.17
CA LEU A 141 13.65 -7.70 -1.39
C LEU A 141 14.28 -8.32 -0.14
N HIS A 142 13.73 -7.99 1.02
CA HIS A 142 14.09 -8.58 2.31
C HIS A 142 12.99 -9.55 2.74
N VAL A 143 13.34 -10.81 2.97
CA VAL A 143 12.39 -11.81 3.47
C VAL A 143 12.43 -11.83 4.99
N TRP A 144 11.38 -11.35 5.64
CA TRP A 144 11.25 -11.32 7.09
C TRP A 144 10.47 -12.52 7.58
N GLN A 145 11.18 -13.59 7.91
CA GLN A 145 10.58 -14.77 8.51
C GLN A 145 10.34 -14.52 10.00
N LEU A 146 9.09 -14.76 10.45
CA LEU A 146 8.71 -14.74 11.84
C LEU A 146 8.80 -16.15 12.44
N THR A 147 9.03 -16.22 13.75
CA THR A 147 9.16 -17.47 14.45
C THR A 147 8.41 -17.43 15.79
N GLY A 148 8.08 -18.60 16.32
CA GLY A 148 7.43 -18.71 17.63
C GLY A 148 5.96 -18.24 17.63
N ALA A 149 5.48 -17.90 18.82
CA ALA A 149 4.10 -17.52 19.04
C ALA A 149 3.79 -16.10 18.55
N PRO A 150 2.53 -15.85 18.10
CA PRO A 150 2.12 -14.57 17.51
C PRO A 150 2.37 -13.34 18.39
N GLU A 151 2.36 -13.51 19.70
CA GLU A 151 2.60 -12.44 20.69
C GLU A 151 4.05 -11.89 20.61
N THR A 152 4.97 -12.64 20.01
CA THR A 152 6.38 -12.24 19.86
C THR A 152 6.66 -11.56 18.53
N TRP A 153 5.73 -11.61 17.56
CA TRP A 153 6.00 -11.18 16.19
C TRP A 153 6.19 -9.68 16.06
N GLU A 154 5.40 -8.91 16.78
CA GLU A 154 5.50 -7.44 16.75
C GLU A 154 6.89 -6.95 17.12
N LYS A 155 7.46 -7.52 18.22
CA LYS A 155 8.84 -7.22 18.61
C LYS A 155 9.85 -7.60 17.53
N GLN A 156 9.71 -8.79 16.93
CA GLN A 156 10.59 -9.24 15.84
C GLN A 156 10.52 -8.29 14.63
N LEU A 157 9.31 -7.81 14.30
CA LEU A 157 9.11 -6.89 13.18
C LEU A 157 9.74 -5.53 13.43
N HIS A 158 9.61 -4.98 14.63
CA HIS A 158 10.29 -3.74 15.01
C HIS A 158 11.82 -3.87 14.97
N GLU A 159 12.37 -5.00 15.45
CA GLU A 159 13.81 -5.27 15.37
C GLU A 159 14.30 -5.37 13.91
N LYS A 160 13.53 -6.03 13.04
CA LYS A 160 13.84 -6.14 11.61
C LYS A 160 13.77 -4.77 10.91
N LEU A 161 12.73 -3.98 11.18
CA LEU A 161 12.57 -2.64 10.61
C LEU A 161 13.68 -1.69 11.08
N ALA A 162 14.08 -1.77 12.36
CA ALA A 162 15.17 -0.96 12.89
C ALA A 162 16.53 -1.33 12.26
N GLY A 163 16.76 -2.63 12.03
CA GLY A 163 17.99 -3.12 11.39
C GLY A 163 18.06 -2.85 9.89
N GLN A 164 16.93 -2.92 9.21
CA GLN A 164 16.80 -2.67 7.77
C GLN A 164 15.49 -1.92 7.49
N PRO A 165 15.53 -0.59 7.43
CA PRO A 165 14.37 0.19 7.01
C PRO A 165 13.93 -0.16 5.60
N VAL A 166 12.61 -0.28 5.39
CA VAL A 166 12.02 -0.61 4.10
C VAL A 166 10.95 0.42 3.72
N PHE A 167 10.73 0.58 2.42
CA PHE A 167 9.72 1.48 1.88
C PHE A 167 8.30 0.94 2.06
N ALA A 168 8.14 -0.36 1.86
CA ALA A 168 6.87 -1.04 2.01
C ALA A 168 7.06 -2.54 2.25
N VAL A 169 6.08 -3.16 2.85
CA VAL A 169 5.89 -4.61 2.87
C VAL A 169 5.00 -4.98 1.70
N ILE A 170 5.40 -5.99 0.92
CA ILE A 170 4.65 -6.47 -0.24
C ILE A 170 4.39 -7.96 -0.14
N SER A 171 3.20 -8.38 -0.55
CA SER A 171 2.82 -9.79 -0.70
C SER A 171 3.18 -10.66 0.52
N GLY A 172 2.97 -10.14 1.73
CA GLY A 172 3.18 -10.91 2.95
C GLY A 172 2.45 -12.26 2.89
N ILE A 173 2.99 -13.30 3.52
CA ILE A 173 2.50 -14.67 3.42
C ILE A 173 2.18 -15.17 4.81
N GLY A 174 0.90 -15.44 5.05
CA GLY A 174 0.41 -15.93 6.33
C GLY A 174 -0.78 -16.88 6.16
N GLY A 175 -1.11 -17.57 7.24
CA GLY A 175 -2.33 -18.33 7.37
C GLY A 175 -3.46 -17.48 7.97
N LYS A 176 -4.10 -18.02 9.01
CA LYS A 176 -5.20 -17.35 9.72
C LYS A 176 -4.74 -16.27 10.71
N THR A 177 -3.46 -16.28 11.13
CA THR A 177 -2.93 -15.37 12.14
C THR A 177 -2.16 -14.24 11.48
N TRP A 178 -2.84 -13.14 11.17
CA TRP A 178 -2.21 -11.97 10.57
C TRP A 178 -2.35 -10.68 11.39
N ALA A 179 -3.22 -10.65 12.38
CA ALA A 179 -3.52 -9.46 13.16
C ALA A 179 -2.28 -8.77 13.80
N PRO A 180 -1.25 -9.47 14.32
CA PRO A 180 -0.05 -8.82 14.84
C PRO A 180 0.75 -8.10 13.75
N VAL A 181 0.86 -8.68 12.55
CA VAL A 181 1.55 -8.06 11.41
C VAL A 181 0.79 -6.83 10.92
N HIS A 182 -0.53 -6.96 10.81
CA HIS A 182 -1.40 -5.84 10.43
C HIS A 182 -1.22 -4.66 11.40
N ARG A 183 -1.31 -4.91 12.72
CA ARG A 183 -1.12 -3.88 13.75
C ARG A 183 0.25 -3.21 13.65
N PHE A 184 1.30 -3.99 13.50
CA PHE A 184 2.65 -3.46 13.30
C PHE A 184 2.74 -2.51 12.10
N CYS A 185 2.11 -2.86 10.95
CA CYS A 185 2.14 -2.02 9.77
C CYS A 185 1.43 -0.67 10.01
N GLU A 186 0.26 -0.70 10.67
CA GLU A 186 -0.48 0.52 11.02
C GLU A 186 0.28 1.40 12.04
N GLU A 187 0.86 0.81 13.09
CA GLU A 187 1.61 1.54 14.12
C GLU A 187 2.93 2.13 13.58
N ALA A 188 3.57 1.43 12.65
CA ALA A 188 4.80 1.89 12.01
C ALA A 188 4.56 2.85 10.84
N ALA A 189 3.29 3.11 10.48
CA ALA A 189 2.91 3.83 9.26
C ALA A 189 3.66 3.27 8.02
N LEU A 190 3.72 1.94 7.93
CA LEU A 190 4.45 1.20 6.91
C LEU A 190 3.45 0.56 5.94
N PRO A 191 3.43 0.96 4.66
CA PRO A 191 2.53 0.36 3.69
C PRO A 191 2.69 -1.15 3.60
N CYS A 192 1.62 -1.90 3.84
CA CYS A 192 1.53 -3.35 3.73
C CYS A 192 0.56 -3.71 2.60
N ILE A 193 1.15 -4.06 1.44
CA ILE A 193 0.43 -4.11 0.17
C ILE A 193 0.18 -5.56 -0.23
N PHE A 194 -1.08 -5.93 -0.37
CA PHE A 194 -1.57 -7.20 -0.87
C PHE A 194 -0.99 -8.44 -0.17
N PRO A 195 -1.06 -8.53 1.17
CA PRO A 195 -0.67 -9.75 1.85
C PRO A 195 -1.55 -10.93 1.39
N ASN A 196 -0.90 -12.06 1.15
CA ASN A 196 -1.55 -13.32 0.80
C ASN A 196 -1.84 -14.09 2.09
N VAL A 197 -3.00 -13.87 2.65
CA VAL A 197 -3.44 -14.43 3.93
C VAL A 197 -4.84 -15.02 3.81
N ASP A 198 -5.12 -16.04 4.59
CA ASP A 198 -6.42 -16.70 4.55
C ASP A 198 -7.50 -15.85 5.25
N LEU A 199 -7.12 -15.12 6.30
CA LEU A 199 -8.01 -14.25 7.07
C LEU A 199 -7.45 -12.83 7.16
N PRO A 200 -7.85 -11.93 6.25
CA PRO A 200 -7.48 -10.51 6.30
C PRO A 200 -8.11 -9.82 7.53
N VAL A 201 -7.38 -8.84 8.06
CA VAL A 201 -7.89 -7.95 9.12
C VAL A 201 -8.58 -6.76 8.46
N VAL A 202 -9.86 -6.55 8.76
CA VAL A 202 -10.63 -5.43 8.21
C VAL A 202 -11.06 -4.52 9.34
N ARG A 203 -10.61 -3.27 9.34
CA ARG A 203 -11.02 -2.22 10.27
C ARG A 203 -11.26 -0.93 9.50
N GLU A 204 -12.21 -0.12 9.95
CA GLU A 204 -12.65 1.09 9.22
C GLU A 204 -11.62 2.22 9.19
N ASN A 205 -10.68 2.26 10.14
CA ASN A 205 -9.74 3.37 10.31
C ASN A 205 -8.28 2.99 10.01
N ASP A 206 -8.04 1.86 9.37
CA ASP A 206 -6.70 1.41 8.99
C ASP A 206 -6.38 1.89 7.57
N PHE A 207 -5.18 2.44 7.36
CA PHE A 207 -4.78 3.11 6.11
C PHE A 207 -3.52 2.52 5.47
N ASP A 208 -2.69 1.84 6.24
CA ASP A 208 -1.39 1.36 5.77
C ASP A 208 -1.45 -0.07 5.23
N SER A 209 -2.52 -0.81 5.52
CA SER A 209 -2.71 -2.19 5.09
C SER A 209 -3.76 -2.31 3.99
N LEU A 210 -3.33 -2.69 2.79
CA LEU A 210 -4.20 -2.85 1.63
C LEU A 210 -4.32 -4.32 1.25
N TYR A 211 -5.53 -4.88 1.35
CA TYR A 211 -5.84 -6.26 0.96
C TYR A 211 -6.49 -6.32 -0.42
N LEU A 212 -6.11 -7.34 -1.21
CA LEU A 212 -6.69 -7.56 -2.54
C LEU A 212 -8.13 -8.12 -2.44
N SER A 213 -8.41 -8.89 -1.40
CA SER A 213 -9.75 -9.45 -1.13
C SER A 213 -9.96 -9.62 0.36
N LYS A 214 -11.20 -9.89 0.77
CA LYS A 214 -11.54 -10.26 2.16
C LYS A 214 -11.27 -11.74 2.48
N GLY A 215 -10.57 -12.49 1.59
CA GLY A 215 -10.27 -13.90 1.80
C GLY A 215 -11.52 -14.73 2.02
N VAL A 216 -11.48 -15.63 2.99
CA VAL A 216 -12.61 -16.52 3.32
C VAL A 216 -13.89 -15.78 3.75
N LEU A 217 -13.78 -14.56 4.24
CA LEU A 217 -14.94 -13.72 4.58
C LEU A 217 -15.71 -13.29 3.34
N LEU A 218 -15.03 -13.04 2.21
CA LEU A 218 -15.69 -12.79 0.93
C LEU A 218 -16.48 -14.02 0.45
N GLU A 219 -15.90 -15.21 0.60
CA GLU A 219 -16.59 -16.47 0.27
C GLU A 219 -17.84 -16.66 1.14
N ALA A 220 -17.74 -16.35 2.43
CA ALA A 220 -18.88 -16.38 3.36
C ALA A 220 -19.98 -15.39 2.95
N GLU A 221 -19.62 -14.16 2.60
CA GLU A 221 -20.56 -13.15 2.10
C GLU A 221 -21.25 -13.62 0.82
N LEU A 222 -20.51 -14.21 -0.12
CA LEU A 222 -21.07 -14.75 -1.37
C LEU A 222 -22.05 -15.92 -1.12
N ILE A 223 -21.70 -16.82 -0.21
CA ILE A 223 -22.58 -17.95 0.21
C ILE A 223 -23.87 -17.40 0.83
N ALA A 224 -23.77 -16.47 1.77
CA ALA A 224 -24.93 -15.85 2.40
C ALA A 224 -25.82 -15.16 1.37
N HIS A 225 -25.21 -14.39 0.45
CA HIS A 225 -25.95 -13.73 -0.63
C HIS A 225 -26.65 -14.73 -1.56
N ALA A 226 -25.98 -15.81 -1.94
CA ALA A 226 -26.57 -16.86 -2.78
C ALA A 226 -27.75 -17.58 -2.10
N LEU A 227 -27.65 -17.81 -0.77
CA LEU A 227 -28.76 -18.39 0.02
C LEU A 227 -29.95 -17.44 0.10
N LYS A 228 -29.73 -16.15 0.31
CA LYS A 228 -30.77 -15.11 0.30
C LYS A 228 -31.51 -15.05 -1.05
N ALA A 229 -30.77 -15.02 -2.15
CA ALA A 229 -31.34 -14.99 -3.50
C ALA A 229 -32.15 -16.27 -3.82
N ARG A 230 -31.70 -17.43 -3.35
CA ARG A 230 -32.48 -18.69 -3.51
C ARG A 230 -33.75 -18.71 -2.70
N ARG A 231 -33.79 -18.04 -1.55
CA ARG A 231 -34.99 -17.99 -0.68
C ARG A 231 -36.20 -17.37 -1.39
N GLU A 232 -35.98 -16.47 -2.31
CA GLU A 232 -37.05 -15.87 -3.13
C GLU A 232 -37.78 -16.92 -4.00
N ASN A 233 -37.09 -18.00 -4.37
CA ASN A 233 -37.59 -19.03 -5.27
C ASN A 233 -37.85 -20.39 -4.61
N LEU A 234 -37.16 -20.67 -3.48
CA LEU A 234 -37.25 -21.93 -2.75
C LEU A 234 -37.27 -21.67 -1.23
N PRO A 235 -38.21 -22.23 -0.47
CA PRO A 235 -38.24 -22.04 0.98
C PRO A 235 -37.04 -22.73 1.65
N VAL A 236 -36.03 -21.97 1.99
CA VAL A 236 -34.90 -22.44 2.81
C VAL A 236 -35.29 -22.31 4.28
N HIS A 237 -35.48 -23.42 4.99
CA HIS A 237 -35.86 -23.43 6.39
C HIS A 237 -34.69 -23.73 7.32
N ARG A 238 -33.62 -24.31 6.81
CA ARG A 238 -32.47 -24.71 7.63
C ARG A 238 -31.18 -24.67 6.80
N VAL A 239 -30.15 -24.10 7.37
CA VAL A 239 -28.77 -24.12 6.83
C VAL A 239 -27.90 -24.91 7.81
N VAL A 240 -27.19 -25.91 7.30
CA VAL A 240 -26.24 -26.72 8.08
C VAL A 240 -24.85 -26.45 7.55
N GLN A 241 -23.96 -26.03 8.42
CA GLN A 241 -22.56 -25.80 8.12
C GLN A 241 -21.71 -26.94 8.65
N VAL A 242 -20.85 -27.50 7.81
CA VAL A 242 -19.87 -28.54 8.18
C VAL A 242 -18.48 -27.97 8.01
N LEU A 243 -17.74 -27.89 9.09
CA LEU A 243 -16.41 -27.27 9.12
C LEU A 243 -15.45 -28.10 9.97
N ARG A 244 -14.15 -27.86 9.79
CA ARG A 244 -13.10 -28.45 10.60
C ARG A 244 -12.81 -27.53 11.79
N ALA A 245 -12.73 -28.06 13.00
CA ALA A 245 -12.38 -27.31 14.18
C ALA A 245 -10.94 -26.78 14.10
N GLY A 246 -10.73 -25.55 14.53
CA GLY A 246 -9.44 -24.88 14.54
C GLY A 246 -8.95 -24.39 13.16
N ASP A 247 -9.79 -24.45 12.14
CA ASP A 247 -9.49 -23.97 10.79
C ASP A 247 -10.16 -22.59 10.54
N VAL A 248 -9.72 -21.89 9.49
CA VAL A 248 -10.30 -20.59 9.06
C VAL A 248 -11.80 -20.73 8.68
N GLY A 249 -12.27 -21.94 8.45
CA GLY A 249 -13.68 -22.24 8.23
C GLY A 249 -14.59 -21.88 9.40
N GLU A 250 -14.06 -21.76 10.63
CA GLU A 250 -14.84 -21.31 11.80
C GLU A 250 -15.27 -19.84 11.63
N GLU A 251 -14.34 -18.98 11.21
CA GLU A 251 -14.61 -17.56 10.97
C GLU A 251 -15.56 -17.37 9.78
N ALA A 252 -15.38 -18.15 8.71
CA ALA A 252 -16.28 -18.16 7.57
C ALA A 252 -17.69 -18.60 7.97
N ALA A 253 -17.81 -19.67 8.77
CA ALA A 253 -19.09 -20.15 9.27
C ALA A 253 -19.79 -19.14 10.19
N ALA A 254 -19.01 -18.48 11.06
CA ALA A 254 -19.53 -17.42 11.92
C ALA A 254 -20.05 -16.24 11.10
N ALA A 255 -19.31 -15.84 10.05
CA ALA A 255 -19.71 -14.76 9.14
C ALA A 255 -20.99 -15.09 8.37
N VAL A 256 -21.13 -16.31 7.83
CA VAL A 256 -22.37 -16.78 7.19
C VAL A 256 -23.53 -16.75 8.19
N ALA A 257 -23.32 -17.28 9.39
CA ALA A 257 -24.37 -17.30 10.42
C ALA A 257 -24.79 -15.91 10.87
N ALA A 258 -23.86 -14.95 10.97
CA ALA A 258 -24.17 -13.57 11.27
C ALA A 258 -25.01 -12.94 10.14
N ALA A 259 -24.56 -13.05 8.91
CA ALA A 259 -25.24 -12.49 7.75
C ALA A 259 -26.67 -13.06 7.54
N LEU A 260 -26.88 -14.33 7.87
CA LEU A 260 -28.21 -14.96 7.76
C LEU A 260 -29.14 -14.58 8.92
N ARG A 261 -28.63 -14.38 10.14
CA ARG A 261 -29.44 -13.94 11.30
C ARG A 261 -30.03 -12.55 11.11
N ASP A 262 -29.29 -11.64 10.47
CA ASP A 262 -29.77 -10.29 10.19
C ASP A 262 -31.02 -10.31 9.27
N ASP A 263 -31.23 -11.39 8.53
CA ASP A 263 -32.40 -11.60 7.66
C ASP A 263 -33.41 -12.59 8.24
N GLY A 264 -33.27 -12.97 9.50
CA GLY A 264 -34.23 -13.86 10.19
C GLY A 264 -34.17 -15.35 9.76
N LEU A 265 -33.00 -15.84 9.41
CA LEU A 265 -32.67 -17.24 9.16
C LEU A 265 -31.94 -17.88 10.33
#